data_0ae1ccc6327d328c7252ca017571240e
#
_entry.id   0ae1ccc6327d328c7252ca017571240e
#
_cell.length_a   1.000
_cell.length_b   1.000
_cell.length_c   1.000
_cell.angle_alpha   90.00
_cell.angle_beta   90.00
_cell.angle_gamma   90.00
#
_symmetry.space_group_name_H-M   'P 1'
#
loop_
_entity.id
_entity.type
_entity.pdbx_description
1 polymer ?
#
loop_
_entity_poly.entity_id
_entity_poly.type
_entity_poly.pdbx_seq_one_letter_code
_entity_poly.pdbx_strand_id
1 'polypeptide(L)'
;MTLTVDGRQLTVEKGKTVLQAAIEAGIKIPYYCYHPGLGIDGSCRVCLVKIEKMPKLQTACSTPAGEGMVVMTGTPDVVEARASVFEFLLINHPLDCPVCDKGGECPLQDFSYSFGPNESRMEFPRRVFDGEGVKADVDFGPTLMLNRNRCILCTRCVRFMSEVDGDAQINITDRGNGSQIATFQEEGVHSLLSGNLMDVCPVGAITTRDYRFKSRPWDNPDAVDSICTFCERGCNTTAWLKAKPEWARGARLARITPRYNPDVNDYWMCDIGRFDYHWIEGDDRLLRALVRSGDTAGGELQPVDWHDALAKTADRIEANGGRGALRFLISAHASIEELFLLGRLGGAFGLPEDGVAVSWRVREKPQPAHTKFKVPPVDAPNVRGAGDLGFPTRTTSSGEPDTAAFRRSVESGQVKALFVFDPGPAGSIGDVSWVIEARKSGKLALLIVQGPLMTDLTRAADIVLPGACSYEKDAAYVNYQGRLQAAAKALTAPGDAQEDWQVFVNLGLALGATLDYTSSAHVRADVARELGGNETYKGLSDLAFARPLPAKHWLQASNPSERWKWDVMFQDLPPVKFEGRVDPSSIPVQAIRLQKID
;
A
#
# COMPACT_ATOMS: atom_id res chain seq x y z
N MET A 1 7.58 -34.54 -6.64
CA MET A 1 6.71 -35.69 -6.36
C MET A 1 5.40 -35.50 -7.12
N THR A 2 4.75 -36.59 -7.42
CA THR A 2 3.55 -36.58 -8.25
C THR A 2 2.37 -37.10 -7.45
N LEU A 3 1.24 -36.36 -7.47
CA LEU A 3 -0.02 -36.76 -6.87
C LEU A 3 -1.17 -36.51 -7.83
N THR A 4 -2.33 -37.11 -7.56
CA THR A 4 -3.54 -36.90 -8.36
C THR A 4 -4.60 -36.22 -7.48
N VAL A 5 -5.17 -35.10 -7.96
CA VAL A 5 -6.28 -34.42 -7.29
C VAL A 5 -7.46 -34.33 -8.25
N ASP A 6 -8.59 -34.92 -7.89
CA ASP A 6 -9.81 -35.01 -8.73
C ASP A 6 -9.52 -35.47 -10.16
N GLY A 7 -8.68 -36.49 -10.29
CA GLY A 7 -8.28 -37.06 -11.59
C GLY A 7 -7.20 -36.28 -12.37
N ARG A 8 -6.77 -35.10 -11.87
CA ARG A 8 -5.67 -34.31 -12.46
C ARG A 8 -4.35 -34.69 -11.80
N GLN A 9 -3.39 -35.10 -12.61
CA GLN A 9 -2.02 -35.35 -12.16
C GLN A 9 -1.27 -34.04 -11.95
N LEU A 10 -0.68 -33.85 -10.77
CA LEU A 10 0.07 -32.66 -10.36
C LEU A 10 1.50 -33.04 -9.99
N THR A 11 2.47 -32.27 -10.46
CA THR A 11 3.85 -32.37 -10.02
C THR A 11 4.15 -31.20 -9.08
N VAL A 12 4.56 -31.51 -7.87
CA VAL A 12 4.81 -30.50 -6.83
C VAL A 12 6.16 -30.73 -6.14
N GLU A 13 6.69 -29.68 -5.54
CA GLU A 13 7.91 -29.77 -4.73
C GLU A 13 7.67 -30.60 -3.46
N LYS A 14 8.74 -31.26 -3.03
CA LYS A 14 8.72 -32.02 -1.76
C LYS A 14 8.51 -31.08 -0.56
N GLY A 15 7.63 -31.46 0.34
CA GLY A 15 7.32 -30.68 1.56
C GLY A 15 6.05 -29.84 1.48
N LYS A 16 5.45 -29.69 0.30
CA LYS A 16 4.15 -29.03 0.17
C LYS A 16 3.02 -29.90 0.72
N THR A 17 1.99 -29.23 1.23
CA THR A 17 0.75 -29.89 1.66
C THR A 17 -0.19 -30.09 0.47
N VAL A 18 -1.20 -30.96 0.65
CA VAL A 18 -2.27 -31.18 -0.35
C VAL A 18 -2.97 -29.87 -0.70
N LEU A 19 -3.22 -28.99 0.29
CA LEU A 19 -3.84 -27.68 0.04
C LEU A 19 -2.95 -26.79 -0.82
N GLN A 20 -1.67 -26.71 -0.53
CA GLN A 20 -0.72 -25.91 -1.33
C GLN A 20 -0.63 -26.41 -2.78
N ALA A 21 -0.56 -27.73 -2.96
CA ALA A 21 -0.60 -28.35 -4.29
C ALA A 21 -1.89 -28.02 -5.06
N ALA A 22 -3.03 -28.06 -4.36
CA ALA A 22 -4.33 -27.73 -4.97
C ALA A 22 -4.41 -26.24 -5.36
N ILE A 23 -3.96 -25.32 -4.49
CA ILE A 23 -3.93 -23.87 -4.77
C ILE A 23 -3.08 -23.58 -6.02
N GLU A 24 -1.88 -24.16 -6.11
CA GLU A 24 -0.99 -23.96 -7.27
C GLU A 24 -1.57 -24.50 -8.58
N ALA A 25 -2.37 -25.55 -8.49
CA ALA A 25 -3.08 -26.14 -9.62
C ALA A 25 -4.42 -25.45 -9.94
N GLY A 26 -4.82 -24.43 -9.18
CA GLY A 26 -6.12 -23.76 -9.31
C GLY A 26 -7.30 -24.62 -8.90
N ILE A 27 -7.08 -25.66 -8.07
CA ILE A 27 -8.14 -26.51 -7.52
C ILE A 27 -8.61 -25.95 -6.19
N LYS A 28 -9.93 -25.79 -6.05
CA LYS A 28 -10.51 -25.19 -4.88
C LYS A 28 -10.75 -26.16 -3.73
N ILE A 29 -10.12 -25.87 -2.64
CA ILE A 29 -10.39 -26.45 -1.34
C ILE A 29 -10.61 -25.29 -0.37
N PRO A 30 -11.78 -25.16 0.28
CA PRO A 30 -12.02 -24.05 1.22
C PRO A 30 -11.14 -24.15 2.46
N TYR A 31 -10.72 -23.03 3.02
CA TYR A 31 -9.91 -22.99 4.24
C TYR A 31 -10.04 -21.65 4.99
N TYR A 32 -9.88 -21.65 6.32
CA TYR A 32 -9.86 -20.41 7.12
C TYR A 32 -8.63 -20.27 7.98
N CYS A 33 -8.24 -21.30 8.74
CA CYS A 33 -7.08 -21.18 9.62
C CYS A 33 -5.75 -21.13 8.88
N TYR A 34 -5.66 -21.72 7.69
CA TYR A 34 -4.45 -21.64 6.85
C TYR A 34 -4.26 -20.24 6.28
N HIS A 35 -3.02 -19.75 6.32
CA HIS A 35 -2.55 -18.56 5.63
C HIS A 35 -1.13 -18.83 5.13
N PRO A 36 -0.79 -18.52 3.87
CA PRO A 36 0.52 -18.87 3.31
C PRO A 36 1.71 -18.23 4.03
N GLY A 37 1.53 -17.07 4.65
CA GLY A 37 2.55 -16.40 5.45
C GLY A 37 2.60 -16.80 6.93
N LEU A 38 1.80 -17.79 7.37
CA LEU A 38 1.72 -18.25 8.76
C LEU A 38 1.90 -19.76 8.84
N GLY A 39 2.29 -20.26 10.01
CA GLY A 39 2.35 -21.68 10.28
C GLY A 39 1.02 -22.39 10.09
N ILE A 40 1.05 -23.70 9.94
CA ILE A 40 -0.14 -24.54 9.79
C ILE A 40 -0.78 -24.79 11.16
N ASP A 41 -2.08 -24.56 11.29
CA ASP A 41 -2.84 -24.81 12.51
C ASP A 41 -3.79 -26.04 12.40
N GLY A 42 -4.55 -26.13 11.31
CA GLY A 42 -5.46 -27.26 11.08
C GLY A 42 -6.75 -27.25 11.91
N SER A 43 -7.03 -26.16 12.66
CA SER A 43 -8.15 -26.07 13.63
C SER A 43 -9.53 -25.93 12.99
N CYS A 44 -9.66 -25.21 11.87
CA CYS A 44 -10.97 -24.87 11.30
C CYS A 44 -11.69 -26.05 10.63
N ARG A 45 -11.00 -27.10 10.25
CA ARG A 45 -11.51 -28.33 9.65
C ARG A 45 -12.30 -28.17 8.34
N VAL A 46 -12.24 -27.00 7.70
CA VAL A 46 -13.01 -26.72 6.47
C VAL A 46 -12.37 -27.39 5.24
N CYS A 47 -11.04 -27.56 5.23
CA CYS A 47 -10.29 -28.10 4.10
C CYS A 47 -10.28 -29.64 4.01
N LEU A 48 -11.36 -30.31 4.47
CA LEU A 48 -11.45 -31.76 4.44
C LEU A 48 -11.42 -32.30 3.00
N VAL A 49 -10.65 -33.36 2.80
CA VAL A 49 -10.55 -34.12 1.54
C VAL A 49 -10.54 -35.61 1.83
N LYS A 50 -10.90 -36.40 0.84
CA LYS A 50 -10.73 -37.85 0.88
C LYS A 50 -9.44 -38.23 0.20
N ILE A 51 -8.65 -39.07 0.85
CA ILE A 51 -7.42 -39.62 0.29
C ILE A 51 -7.60 -41.12 0.16
N GLU A 52 -7.29 -41.65 -1.03
CA GLU A 52 -7.40 -43.09 -1.26
C GLU A 52 -6.59 -43.89 -0.23
N LYS A 53 -7.11 -45.00 0.22
CA LYS A 53 -6.52 -45.88 1.26
C LYS A 53 -6.46 -45.26 2.66
N MET A 54 -6.97 -44.04 2.89
CA MET A 54 -7.16 -43.49 4.23
C MET A 54 -8.63 -43.62 4.68
N PRO A 55 -8.90 -44.24 5.83
CA PRO A 55 -10.29 -44.52 6.25
C PRO A 55 -11.06 -43.28 6.68
N LYS A 56 -10.37 -42.20 7.05
CA LYS A 56 -10.97 -40.95 7.55
C LYS A 56 -10.61 -39.79 6.61
N LEU A 57 -11.52 -38.81 6.49
CA LEU A 57 -11.24 -37.55 5.82
C LEU A 57 -10.04 -36.84 6.48
N GLN A 58 -9.20 -36.24 5.67
CA GLN A 58 -7.98 -35.54 6.09
C GLN A 58 -8.11 -34.04 5.86
N THR A 59 -7.40 -33.26 6.65
CA THR A 59 -7.28 -31.81 6.43
C THR A 59 -6.20 -31.51 5.40
N ALA A 60 -6.57 -31.01 4.24
CA ALA A 60 -5.62 -30.74 3.14
C ALA A 60 -4.50 -29.77 3.52
N CYS A 61 -4.77 -28.81 4.43
CA CYS A 61 -3.76 -27.82 4.86
C CYS A 61 -2.63 -28.41 5.71
N SER A 62 -2.88 -29.52 6.43
CA SER A 62 -1.90 -30.14 7.31
C SER A 62 -1.42 -31.52 6.85
N THR A 63 -1.96 -32.04 5.75
CA THR A 63 -1.53 -33.31 5.18
C THR A 63 -0.44 -33.07 4.14
N PRO A 64 0.80 -33.56 4.37
CA PRO A 64 1.86 -33.49 3.36
C PRO A 64 1.46 -34.23 2.09
N ALA A 65 1.72 -33.65 0.93
CA ALA A 65 1.60 -34.33 -0.36
C ALA A 65 2.56 -35.52 -0.43
N GLY A 66 2.10 -36.65 -0.96
CA GLY A 66 2.88 -37.89 -1.08
C GLY A 66 2.94 -38.40 -2.52
N GLU A 67 3.99 -39.15 -2.85
CA GLU A 67 4.14 -39.75 -4.17
C GLU A 67 3.01 -40.76 -4.45
N GLY A 68 2.39 -40.64 -5.60
CA GLY A 68 1.25 -41.50 -5.99
C GLY A 68 -0.04 -41.31 -5.18
N MET A 69 -0.11 -40.26 -4.34
CA MET A 69 -1.32 -39.95 -3.55
C MET A 69 -2.50 -39.60 -4.47
N VAL A 70 -3.66 -40.17 -4.19
CA VAL A 70 -4.91 -39.84 -4.90
C VAL A 70 -5.84 -39.13 -3.93
N VAL A 71 -6.20 -37.89 -4.26
CA VAL A 71 -7.02 -36.98 -3.45
C VAL A 71 -8.31 -36.68 -4.19
N MET A 72 -9.42 -36.74 -3.48
CA MET A 72 -10.75 -36.41 -3.98
C MET A 72 -11.34 -35.29 -3.14
N THR A 73 -11.80 -34.22 -3.79
CA THR A 73 -12.30 -33.03 -3.11
C THR A 73 -13.82 -32.90 -3.14
N GLY A 74 -14.52 -33.66 -3.98
CA GLY A 74 -15.95 -33.55 -4.23
C GLY A 74 -16.76 -34.83 -3.97
N THR A 75 -16.24 -35.81 -3.23
CA THR A 75 -17.02 -37.01 -2.88
C THR A 75 -18.16 -36.66 -1.92
N PRO A 76 -19.29 -37.41 -1.93
CA PRO A 76 -20.47 -37.10 -1.09
C PRO A 76 -20.14 -36.92 0.38
N ASP A 77 -19.29 -37.77 0.95
CA ASP A 77 -18.83 -37.71 2.35
C ASP A 77 -17.98 -36.43 2.64
N VAL A 78 -17.18 -35.97 1.66
CA VAL A 78 -16.43 -34.70 1.76
C VAL A 78 -17.39 -33.51 1.72
N VAL A 79 -18.35 -33.51 0.80
CA VAL A 79 -19.34 -32.43 0.65
C VAL A 79 -20.18 -32.30 1.92
N GLU A 80 -20.72 -33.40 2.43
CA GLU A 80 -21.51 -33.43 3.66
C GLU A 80 -20.71 -32.98 4.89
N ALA A 81 -19.48 -33.47 5.03
CA ALA A 81 -18.61 -33.06 6.14
C ALA A 81 -18.27 -31.58 6.09
N ARG A 82 -17.98 -31.03 4.92
CA ARG A 82 -17.73 -29.57 4.77
C ARG A 82 -18.98 -28.77 5.08
N ALA A 83 -20.14 -29.14 4.54
CA ALA A 83 -21.40 -28.46 4.82
C ALA A 83 -21.69 -28.42 6.33
N SER A 84 -21.46 -29.52 7.03
CA SER A 84 -21.60 -29.58 8.51
C SER A 84 -20.61 -28.63 9.21
N VAL A 85 -19.35 -28.54 8.77
CA VAL A 85 -18.39 -27.59 9.34
C VAL A 85 -18.82 -26.15 9.11
N PHE A 86 -19.33 -25.84 7.92
CA PHE A 86 -19.88 -24.49 7.64
C PHE A 86 -21.08 -24.18 8.50
N GLU A 87 -21.97 -25.15 8.72
CA GLU A 87 -23.09 -24.98 9.63
C GLU A 87 -22.62 -24.62 11.05
N PHE A 88 -21.60 -25.29 11.59
CA PHE A 88 -21.00 -24.93 12.88
C PHE A 88 -20.39 -23.53 12.88
N LEU A 89 -19.74 -23.08 11.81
CA LEU A 89 -19.19 -21.74 11.71
C LEU A 89 -20.28 -20.66 11.65
N LEU A 90 -21.42 -20.97 11.02
CA LEU A 90 -22.51 -20.01 10.81
C LEU A 90 -23.50 -19.95 11.97
N ILE A 91 -23.55 -20.99 12.80
CA ILE A 91 -24.57 -21.13 13.85
C ILE A 91 -24.61 -19.94 14.82
N ASN A 92 -23.46 -19.42 15.21
CA ASN A 92 -23.33 -18.23 16.06
C ASN A 92 -22.89 -16.96 15.29
N HIS A 93 -22.62 -17.07 13.98
CA HIS A 93 -22.19 -15.90 13.21
C HIS A 93 -23.37 -14.93 13.01
N PRO A 94 -23.23 -13.62 13.35
CA PRO A 94 -24.33 -12.68 13.26
C PRO A 94 -24.71 -12.38 11.80
N LEU A 95 -25.96 -12.00 11.57
CA LEU A 95 -26.45 -11.54 10.25
C LEU A 95 -26.06 -10.08 9.97
N ASP A 96 -24.81 -9.76 10.23
CA ASP A 96 -24.27 -8.39 10.18
C ASP A 96 -23.71 -7.99 8.81
N CYS A 97 -23.81 -8.81 7.77
CA CYS A 97 -23.21 -8.50 6.45
C CYS A 97 -23.55 -7.09 5.95
N PRO A 98 -24.78 -6.58 6.10
CA PRO A 98 -25.11 -5.21 5.68
C PRO A 98 -24.34 -4.11 6.41
N VAL A 99 -23.88 -4.36 7.64
CA VAL A 99 -23.15 -3.41 8.49
C VAL A 99 -21.71 -3.83 8.79
N CYS A 100 -21.25 -4.94 8.21
CA CYS A 100 -19.92 -5.48 8.39
C CYS A 100 -18.98 -4.99 7.29
N ASP A 101 -17.87 -4.30 7.62
CA ASP A 101 -16.93 -3.75 6.63
C ASP A 101 -16.26 -4.80 5.73
N LYS A 102 -16.23 -6.08 6.17
CA LYS A 102 -15.75 -7.19 5.35
C LYS A 102 -16.78 -7.68 4.33
N GLY A 103 -18.04 -7.21 4.41
CA GLY A 103 -19.08 -7.57 3.45
C GLY A 103 -18.66 -7.26 2.02
N GLY A 104 -18.74 -8.25 1.11
CA GLY A 104 -18.29 -8.16 -0.27
C GLY A 104 -16.82 -8.55 -0.51
N GLU A 105 -16.01 -8.71 0.53
CA GLU A 105 -14.65 -9.26 0.44
C GLU A 105 -14.41 -10.33 1.53
N CYS A 106 -15.47 -11.01 1.93
CA CYS A 106 -15.46 -11.93 3.06
C CYS A 106 -15.35 -13.39 2.60
N PRO A 107 -14.22 -14.07 2.89
CA PRO A 107 -14.10 -15.49 2.58
C PRO A 107 -15.19 -16.37 3.20
N LEU A 108 -15.79 -15.95 4.35
CA LEU A 108 -16.90 -16.71 4.94
C LEU A 108 -18.15 -16.63 4.05
N GLN A 109 -18.46 -15.47 3.48
CA GLN A 109 -19.58 -15.34 2.53
C GLN A 109 -19.34 -16.23 1.30
N ASP A 110 -18.16 -16.10 0.67
CA ASP A 110 -17.84 -16.77 -0.59
C ASP A 110 -17.85 -18.31 -0.42
N PHE A 111 -17.23 -18.79 0.64
CA PHE A 111 -17.19 -20.24 0.88
C PHE A 111 -18.48 -20.81 1.41
N SER A 112 -19.23 -20.07 2.23
CA SER A 112 -20.56 -20.52 2.68
C SER A 112 -21.50 -20.69 1.50
N TYR A 113 -21.44 -19.76 0.54
CA TYR A 113 -22.21 -19.84 -0.70
C TYR A 113 -21.81 -21.03 -1.56
N SER A 114 -20.50 -21.30 -1.67
CA SER A 114 -19.98 -22.34 -2.58
C SER A 114 -20.00 -23.76 -1.99
N PHE A 115 -19.88 -23.89 -0.68
CA PHE A 115 -19.66 -25.18 0.01
C PHE A 115 -20.53 -25.39 1.25
N GLY A 116 -21.26 -24.38 1.69
CA GLY A 116 -22.10 -24.44 2.89
C GLY A 116 -23.50 -25.01 2.60
N PRO A 117 -24.30 -25.21 3.66
CA PRO A 117 -25.69 -25.60 3.49
C PRO A 117 -26.54 -24.44 2.96
N ASN A 118 -27.61 -24.77 2.25
CA ASN A 118 -28.56 -23.78 1.73
C ASN A 118 -29.56 -23.30 2.77
N GLU A 119 -29.72 -24.05 3.85
CA GLU A 119 -30.70 -23.79 4.90
C GLU A 119 -30.06 -23.89 6.30
N SER A 120 -30.61 -23.16 7.26
CA SER A 120 -30.22 -23.26 8.65
C SER A 120 -31.17 -24.20 9.38
N ARG A 121 -30.61 -25.16 10.10
CA ARG A 121 -31.37 -26.06 10.99
C ARG A 121 -31.40 -25.55 12.43
N MET A 122 -30.91 -24.33 12.67
CA MET A 122 -30.77 -23.79 14.02
C MET A 122 -32.10 -23.19 14.50
N GLU A 123 -32.59 -23.73 15.59
CA GLU A 123 -33.80 -23.27 16.28
C GLU A 123 -33.52 -22.46 17.57
N PHE A 124 -32.24 -22.32 17.93
CA PHE A 124 -31.79 -21.62 19.14
C PHE A 124 -31.31 -20.21 18.84
N PRO A 125 -31.40 -19.29 19.81
CA PRO A 125 -30.80 -17.97 19.68
C PRO A 125 -29.28 -18.09 19.55
N ARG A 126 -28.70 -17.25 18.67
CA ARG A 126 -27.25 -17.15 18.54
C ARG A 126 -26.62 -16.68 19.84
N ARG A 127 -25.41 -17.17 20.11
CA ARG A 127 -24.59 -16.60 21.18
C ARG A 127 -24.25 -15.15 20.84
N VAL A 128 -24.41 -14.27 21.82
CA VAL A 128 -24.06 -12.84 21.67
C VAL A 128 -23.12 -12.47 22.81
N PHE A 129 -21.99 -11.85 22.49
CA PHE A 129 -21.08 -11.18 23.41
C PHE A 129 -21.39 -9.68 23.44
N ASP A 130 -21.66 -9.13 24.61
CA ASP A 130 -21.74 -7.68 24.88
C ASP A 130 -22.56 -6.83 23.88
N GLY A 131 -23.69 -7.36 23.40
CA GLY A 131 -24.58 -6.66 22.48
C GLY A 131 -24.53 -7.18 21.04
N GLU A 132 -25.29 -6.55 20.14
CA GLU A 132 -25.46 -6.94 18.75
C GLU A 132 -24.95 -5.87 17.77
N GLY A 133 -24.60 -6.28 16.55
CA GLY A 133 -24.11 -5.40 15.49
C GLY A 133 -22.89 -4.60 15.94
N VAL A 134 -22.89 -3.31 15.70
CA VAL A 134 -21.78 -2.41 16.08
C VAL A 134 -21.66 -2.20 17.59
N LYS A 135 -22.70 -2.51 18.37
CA LYS A 135 -22.67 -2.41 19.83
C LYS A 135 -21.81 -3.50 20.48
N ALA A 136 -21.55 -4.59 19.75
CA ALA A 136 -20.67 -5.67 20.18
C ALA A 136 -19.19 -5.38 19.92
N ASP A 137 -18.87 -4.21 19.39
CA ASP A 137 -17.49 -3.82 19.10
C ASP A 137 -16.78 -3.43 20.40
N VAL A 138 -15.58 -3.98 20.55
CA VAL A 138 -14.67 -3.62 21.64
C VAL A 138 -13.44 -2.95 21.08
N ASP A 139 -12.85 -2.07 21.87
CA ASP A 139 -11.56 -1.45 21.57
C ASP A 139 -10.49 -2.54 21.46
N PHE A 140 -9.69 -2.46 20.40
CA PHE A 140 -8.64 -3.45 20.16
C PHE A 140 -7.28 -2.79 19.90
N GLY A 141 -7.14 -1.55 20.30
CA GLY A 141 -5.95 -0.74 20.15
C GLY A 141 -6.18 0.53 19.32
N PRO A 142 -5.15 1.35 19.12
CA PRO A 142 -5.29 2.66 18.49
C PRO A 142 -5.78 2.60 17.04
N THR A 143 -5.49 1.52 16.33
CA THR A 143 -5.78 1.35 14.90
C THR A 143 -6.93 0.38 14.62
N LEU A 144 -7.32 -0.45 15.58
CA LEU A 144 -8.20 -1.60 15.37
C LEU A 144 -9.46 -1.56 16.24
N MET A 145 -10.49 -2.25 15.74
CA MET A 145 -11.69 -2.63 16.47
C MET A 145 -11.91 -4.13 16.33
N LEU A 146 -12.38 -4.79 17.38
CA LEU A 146 -12.77 -6.21 17.38
C LEU A 146 -14.27 -6.36 17.62
N ASN A 147 -14.95 -7.06 16.72
CA ASN A 147 -16.30 -7.56 16.95
C ASN A 147 -16.24 -9.07 17.28
N ARG A 148 -16.43 -9.42 18.54
CA ARG A 148 -16.29 -10.81 19.01
C ARG A 148 -17.34 -11.74 18.43
N ASN A 149 -18.54 -11.24 18.16
CA ASN A 149 -19.63 -12.04 17.58
C ASN A 149 -19.33 -12.52 16.15
N ARG A 150 -18.52 -11.77 15.39
CA ARG A 150 -18.13 -12.10 14.03
C ARG A 150 -16.93 -13.04 13.95
N CYS A 151 -16.25 -13.27 15.08
CA CYS A 151 -15.05 -14.09 15.12
C CYS A 151 -15.38 -15.57 14.94
N ILE A 152 -14.65 -16.26 14.04
CA ILE A 152 -14.75 -17.70 13.79
C ILE A 152 -13.62 -18.51 14.44
N LEU A 153 -12.86 -17.90 15.34
CA LEU A 153 -11.77 -18.53 16.11
C LEU A 153 -10.73 -19.27 15.24
N CYS A 154 -10.40 -18.71 14.09
CA CYS A 154 -9.44 -19.31 13.15
C CYS A 154 -7.96 -19.13 13.55
N THR A 155 -7.66 -18.46 14.64
CA THR A 155 -6.33 -18.25 15.24
C THR A 155 -5.31 -17.47 14.39
N ARG A 156 -5.63 -17.04 13.17
CA ARG A 156 -4.66 -16.34 12.31
C ARG A 156 -4.06 -15.10 12.98
N CYS A 157 -4.87 -14.29 13.65
CA CYS A 157 -4.43 -13.09 14.36
C CYS A 157 -3.48 -13.43 15.52
N VAL A 158 -3.77 -14.46 16.30
CA VAL A 158 -2.91 -14.91 17.40
C VAL A 158 -1.57 -15.39 16.86
N ARG A 159 -1.58 -16.20 15.80
CA ARG A 159 -0.36 -16.69 15.16
C ARG A 159 0.44 -15.58 14.48
N PHE A 160 -0.23 -14.59 13.87
CA PHE A 160 0.46 -13.43 13.32
C PHE A 160 1.27 -12.69 14.40
N MET A 161 0.65 -12.41 15.55
CA MET A 161 1.35 -11.72 16.65
C MET A 161 2.52 -12.54 17.19
N SER A 162 2.38 -13.85 17.34
CA SER A 162 3.47 -14.70 17.83
C SER A 162 4.54 -15.01 16.80
N GLU A 163 4.17 -15.24 15.53
CA GLU A 163 5.08 -15.76 14.50
C GLU A 163 5.73 -14.65 13.65
N VAL A 164 5.03 -13.53 13.42
CA VAL A 164 5.48 -12.43 12.54
C VAL A 164 5.86 -11.20 13.33
N ASP A 165 4.97 -10.72 14.18
CA ASP A 165 5.23 -9.55 15.04
C ASP A 165 6.27 -9.86 16.11
N GLY A 166 6.21 -11.06 16.69
CA GLY A 166 7.15 -11.51 17.72
C GLY A 166 6.77 -11.07 19.14
N ASP A 167 5.57 -10.51 19.33
CA ASP A 167 4.99 -10.14 20.62
C ASP A 167 3.52 -10.58 20.67
N ALA A 168 3.25 -11.59 21.51
CA ALA A 168 1.94 -12.23 21.60
C ALA A 168 0.96 -11.42 22.48
N GLN A 169 0.60 -10.22 22.04
CA GLN A 169 -0.32 -9.31 22.78
C GLN A 169 -1.76 -9.81 22.82
N ILE A 170 -2.15 -10.78 22.00
CA ILE A 170 -3.49 -11.37 21.96
C ILE A 170 -3.45 -12.87 22.06
N ASN A 171 -4.51 -13.45 22.67
CA ASN A 171 -4.66 -14.89 22.73
C ASN A 171 -6.15 -15.29 22.77
N ILE A 172 -6.40 -16.60 22.80
CA ILE A 172 -7.73 -17.15 23.08
C ILE A 172 -7.91 -17.23 24.59
N THR A 173 -9.01 -16.67 25.07
CA THR A 173 -9.47 -16.84 26.46
C THR A 173 -10.72 -17.72 26.49
N ASP A 174 -10.99 -18.28 27.65
CA ASP A 174 -12.08 -19.20 27.88
C ASP A 174 -11.99 -20.51 27.06
N ARG A 175 -13.01 -21.31 27.07
CA ARG A 175 -13.06 -22.60 26.38
C ARG A 175 -14.44 -22.92 25.83
N GLY A 176 -14.47 -23.84 24.86
CA GLY A 176 -15.70 -24.28 24.22
C GLY A 176 -16.49 -23.13 23.61
N ASN A 177 -17.78 -23.06 23.84
CA ASN A 177 -18.65 -22.02 23.31
C ASN A 177 -18.35 -20.60 23.86
N GLY A 178 -17.67 -20.52 25.02
CA GLY A 178 -17.22 -19.25 25.60
C GLY A 178 -15.92 -18.69 25.01
N SER A 179 -15.19 -19.45 24.19
CA SER A 179 -13.90 -19.03 23.66
C SER A 179 -14.00 -17.72 22.87
N GLN A 180 -13.05 -16.81 23.12
CA GLN A 180 -12.97 -15.51 22.45
C GLN A 180 -11.52 -15.07 22.29
N ILE A 181 -11.28 -14.16 21.34
CA ILE A 181 -10.00 -13.47 21.21
C ILE A 181 -9.99 -12.30 22.17
N ALA A 182 -8.94 -12.17 22.95
CA ALA A 182 -8.76 -11.09 23.91
C ALA A 182 -7.30 -10.60 23.92
N THR A 183 -7.12 -9.37 24.40
CA THR A 183 -5.81 -8.77 24.68
C THR A 183 -5.45 -8.97 26.15
N PHE A 184 -4.15 -8.97 26.44
CA PHE A 184 -3.65 -8.99 27.83
C PHE A 184 -3.64 -7.60 28.45
N GLN A 185 -3.60 -6.56 27.62
CA GLN A 185 -3.54 -5.17 28.02
C GLN A 185 -4.89 -4.49 27.76
N GLU A 186 -5.32 -3.62 28.67
CA GLU A 186 -6.56 -2.85 28.50
C GLU A 186 -6.51 -1.93 27.29
N GLU A 187 -5.32 -1.44 26.92
CA GLU A 187 -5.09 -0.53 25.81
C GLU A 187 -5.15 -1.22 24.42
N GLY A 188 -5.27 -2.56 24.38
CA GLY A 188 -5.35 -3.33 23.15
C GLY A 188 -4.00 -3.65 22.51
N VAL A 189 -3.96 -3.75 21.20
CA VAL A 189 -2.75 -4.12 20.42
C VAL A 189 -1.94 -2.87 20.07
N HIS A 190 -0.71 -2.83 20.55
CA HIS A 190 0.28 -1.79 20.24
C HIS A 190 1.44 -2.39 19.45
N SER A 191 1.36 -2.34 18.14
CA SER A 191 2.42 -2.81 17.23
C SER A 191 2.44 -1.96 15.98
N LEU A 192 3.64 -1.74 15.43
CA LEU A 192 3.80 -1.12 14.11
C LEU A 192 3.25 -1.99 12.95
N LEU A 193 2.84 -3.23 13.27
CA LEU A 193 2.31 -4.19 12.30
C LEU A 193 0.82 -4.51 12.55
N SER A 194 0.17 -3.78 13.44
CA SER A 194 -1.19 -4.10 13.92
C SER A 194 -2.22 -4.20 12.80
N GLY A 195 -2.12 -3.35 11.77
CA GLY A 195 -3.04 -3.35 10.62
C GLY A 195 -3.08 -4.67 9.84
N ASN A 196 -2.02 -5.49 9.89
CA ASN A 196 -2.04 -6.82 9.26
C ASN A 196 -3.03 -7.78 9.92
N LEU A 197 -3.43 -7.54 11.16
CA LEU A 197 -4.46 -8.34 11.84
C LEU A 197 -5.81 -8.28 11.10
N MET A 198 -6.14 -7.13 10.50
CA MET A 198 -7.31 -6.99 9.64
C MET A 198 -7.14 -7.78 8.32
N ASP A 199 -5.93 -7.78 7.74
CA ASP A 199 -5.67 -8.51 6.50
C ASP A 199 -5.76 -10.02 6.69
N VAL A 200 -5.14 -10.55 7.76
CA VAL A 200 -5.18 -12.00 8.03
C VAL A 200 -6.54 -12.47 8.53
N CYS A 201 -7.38 -11.59 9.06
CA CYS A 201 -8.71 -11.94 9.53
C CYS A 201 -9.63 -12.27 8.35
N PRO A 202 -10.12 -13.54 8.23
CA PRO A 202 -10.94 -13.95 7.09
C PRO A 202 -12.38 -13.42 7.15
N VAL A 203 -12.76 -12.80 8.25
CA VAL A 203 -14.10 -12.27 8.50
C VAL A 203 -14.03 -10.84 9.01
N GLY A 204 -15.17 -10.18 9.18
CA GLY A 204 -15.24 -8.80 9.68
C GLY A 204 -15.15 -8.68 11.21
N ALA A 205 -14.44 -9.60 11.87
CA ALA A 205 -14.21 -9.52 13.30
C ALA A 205 -13.20 -8.44 13.65
N ILE A 206 -12.05 -8.39 12.97
CA ILE A 206 -11.05 -7.33 13.13
C ILE A 206 -11.17 -6.37 11.97
N THR A 207 -11.36 -5.09 12.26
CA THR A 207 -11.49 -4.00 11.29
C THR A 207 -10.61 -2.83 11.69
N THR A 208 -10.18 -2.00 10.73
CA THR A 208 -9.40 -0.80 11.03
C THR A 208 -10.33 0.38 11.32
N ARG A 209 -9.98 1.20 12.31
CA ARG A 209 -10.70 2.44 12.63
C ARG A 209 -10.69 3.41 11.45
N ASP A 210 -9.61 3.40 10.68
CA ASP A 210 -9.44 4.28 9.54
C ASP A 210 -10.44 4.02 8.41
N TYR A 211 -10.62 2.77 8.00
CA TYR A 211 -11.52 2.41 6.90
C TYR A 211 -12.97 2.21 7.32
N ARG A 212 -13.21 1.89 8.59
CA ARG A 212 -14.51 1.52 9.12
C ARG A 212 -15.58 2.57 8.83
N PHE A 213 -16.70 2.14 8.23
CA PHE A 213 -17.86 2.96 7.83
C PHE A 213 -17.58 4.08 6.82
N LYS A 214 -16.37 4.15 6.26
CA LYS A 214 -16.04 5.13 5.22
C LYS A 214 -16.35 4.63 3.82
N SER A 215 -16.22 3.34 3.59
CA SER A 215 -16.38 2.73 2.28
C SER A 215 -16.72 1.26 2.38
N ARG A 216 -17.21 0.72 1.28
CA ARG A 216 -17.39 -0.71 1.06
C ARG A 216 -16.55 -1.13 -0.13
N PRO A 217 -16.17 -2.41 -0.25
CA PRO A 217 -15.39 -2.84 -1.39
C PRO A 217 -16.01 -2.47 -2.75
N TRP A 218 -17.33 -2.55 -2.92
CA TRP A 218 -18.02 -2.14 -4.15
C TRP A 218 -18.05 -0.63 -4.42
N ASP A 219 -17.74 0.19 -3.42
CA ASP A 219 -17.56 1.63 -3.58
C ASP A 219 -16.16 2.00 -4.11
N ASN A 220 -15.24 1.03 -4.12
CA ASN A 220 -13.85 1.19 -4.55
C ASN A 220 -13.61 0.43 -5.87
N PRO A 221 -14.14 0.91 -7.01
CA PRO A 221 -14.06 0.19 -8.28
C PRO A 221 -12.64 0.16 -8.85
N ASP A 222 -11.80 1.10 -8.44
CA ASP A 222 -10.43 1.20 -8.92
C ASP A 222 -9.44 0.77 -7.83
N ALA A 223 -8.47 -0.04 -8.23
CA ALA A 223 -7.31 -0.37 -7.42
C ALA A 223 -6.06 -0.25 -8.28
N VAL A 224 -5.10 0.49 -7.77
CA VAL A 224 -3.87 0.78 -8.49
C VAL A 224 -2.70 0.17 -7.75
N ASP A 225 -1.89 -0.58 -8.47
CA ASP A 225 -0.66 -1.16 -7.95
C ASP A 225 0.40 -0.08 -7.82
N SER A 226 0.92 0.07 -6.60
CA SER A 226 1.92 1.07 -6.27
C SER A 226 2.92 0.51 -5.27
N ILE A 227 3.78 1.38 -4.76
CA ILE A 227 4.67 1.08 -3.64
C ILE A 227 4.46 2.07 -2.50
N CYS A 228 4.80 1.65 -1.30
CA CYS A 228 4.88 2.51 -0.14
C CYS A 228 6.19 3.32 -0.18
N THR A 229 6.09 4.65 -0.10
CA THR A 229 7.25 5.55 -0.14
C THR A 229 7.67 6.08 1.25
N PHE A 230 7.11 5.56 2.34
CA PHE A 230 7.40 6.05 3.70
C PHE A 230 8.74 5.55 4.29
N CYS A 231 9.39 4.59 3.66
CA CYS A 231 10.71 4.12 4.07
C CYS A 231 11.45 3.42 2.91
N GLU A 232 12.73 3.16 3.12
CA GLU A 232 13.62 2.54 2.12
C GLU A 232 13.27 1.10 1.72
N ARG A 233 12.30 0.42 2.40
CA ARG A 233 11.85 -0.92 2.00
C ARG A 233 11.09 -0.90 0.68
N GLY A 234 10.21 0.09 0.45
CA GLY A 234 9.38 0.15 -0.74
C GLY A 234 8.37 -0.99 -0.84
N CYS A 235 7.60 -1.27 0.23
CA CYS A 235 6.58 -2.33 0.23
C CYS A 235 5.65 -2.20 -0.96
N ASN A 236 5.38 -3.30 -1.65
CA ASN A 236 4.37 -3.34 -2.70
C ASN A 236 2.98 -3.17 -2.09
N THR A 237 2.21 -2.25 -2.63
CA THR A 237 0.89 -1.87 -2.11
C THR A 237 -0.15 -1.79 -3.21
N THR A 238 -1.42 -1.85 -2.82
CA THR A 238 -2.55 -1.50 -3.66
C THR A 238 -3.26 -0.30 -3.05
N ALA A 239 -3.41 0.76 -3.82
CA ALA A 239 -4.20 1.93 -3.49
C ALA A 239 -5.64 1.72 -3.97
N TRP A 240 -6.62 1.83 -3.06
CA TRP A 240 -8.03 1.61 -3.34
C TRP A 240 -8.75 2.94 -3.47
N LEU A 241 -9.36 3.18 -4.63
CA LEU A 241 -9.98 4.45 -4.96
C LEU A 241 -11.50 4.36 -4.93
N LYS A 242 -12.11 5.35 -4.32
CA LYS A 242 -13.56 5.48 -4.20
C LYS A 242 -14.16 6.13 -5.43
N ALA A 243 -15.25 5.55 -5.96
CA ALA A 243 -15.97 6.10 -7.10
C ALA A 243 -16.68 7.42 -6.77
N LYS A 244 -17.19 7.54 -5.53
CA LYS A 244 -17.94 8.69 -5.05
C LYS A 244 -17.29 9.29 -3.81
N PRO A 245 -16.35 10.25 -3.99
CA PRO A 245 -15.60 10.86 -2.89
C PRO A 245 -16.48 11.47 -1.79
N GLU A 246 -17.64 12.03 -2.15
CA GLU A 246 -18.59 12.62 -1.21
C GLU A 246 -19.05 11.65 -0.11
N TRP A 247 -19.05 10.35 -0.39
CA TRP A 247 -19.36 9.31 0.60
C TRP A 247 -18.18 8.95 1.51
N ALA A 248 -16.97 9.42 1.17
CA ALA A 248 -15.75 9.27 1.95
C ALA A 248 -15.23 10.61 2.49
N ARG A 249 -16.14 11.55 2.80
CA ARG A 249 -15.77 12.89 3.29
C ARG A 249 -14.86 13.66 2.32
N GLY A 250 -15.05 13.45 1.02
CA GLY A 250 -14.28 14.12 -0.03
C GLY A 250 -13.01 13.38 -0.48
N ALA A 251 -12.49 12.43 0.29
CA ALA A 251 -11.28 11.70 -0.07
C ALA A 251 -11.56 10.61 -1.11
N ARG A 252 -10.71 10.51 -2.15
CA ARG A 252 -10.76 9.46 -3.16
C ARG A 252 -9.97 8.23 -2.76
N LEU A 253 -8.83 8.39 -2.08
CA LEU A 253 -8.02 7.29 -1.57
C LEU A 253 -8.68 6.72 -0.32
N ALA A 254 -9.30 5.54 -0.44
CA ALA A 254 -10.09 4.94 0.62
C ALA A 254 -9.26 4.16 1.63
N ARG A 255 -8.25 3.43 1.14
CA ARG A 255 -7.30 2.65 1.95
C ARG A 255 -6.08 2.23 1.14
N ILE A 256 -5.01 1.84 1.83
CA ILE A 256 -3.83 1.19 1.28
C ILE A 256 -3.70 -0.19 1.91
N THR A 257 -3.48 -1.21 1.07
CA THR A 257 -3.27 -2.61 1.52
C THR A 257 -1.96 -3.15 0.99
N PRO A 258 -1.32 -4.11 1.70
CA PRO A 258 -0.14 -4.78 1.17
C PRO A 258 -0.50 -5.61 -0.06
N ARG A 259 0.40 -5.65 -1.01
CA ARG A 259 0.39 -6.54 -2.16
C ARG A 259 1.54 -7.50 -2.04
N TYR A 260 1.26 -8.78 -2.20
CA TYR A 260 2.27 -9.84 -2.05
C TYR A 260 3.47 -9.63 -2.99
N ASN A 261 4.65 -9.62 -2.39
CA ASN A 261 5.92 -9.69 -3.09
C ASN A 261 6.94 -10.42 -2.21
N PRO A 262 7.34 -11.67 -2.57
CA PRO A 262 8.22 -12.49 -1.74
C PRO A 262 9.62 -11.90 -1.57
N ASP A 263 10.02 -11.00 -2.45
CA ASP A 263 11.35 -10.42 -2.47
C ASP A 263 11.45 -9.09 -1.71
N VAL A 264 10.32 -8.46 -1.35
CA VAL A 264 10.29 -7.13 -0.74
C VAL A 264 9.59 -7.14 0.62
N ASN A 265 8.31 -7.50 0.64
CA ASN A 265 7.47 -7.35 1.82
C ASN A 265 6.63 -8.59 2.14
N ASP A 266 6.78 -9.69 1.38
CA ASP A 266 5.94 -10.87 1.53
C ASP A 266 4.44 -10.46 1.54
N TYR A 267 3.69 -10.78 2.57
CA TYR A 267 2.28 -10.41 2.73
C TYR A 267 2.05 -9.14 3.58
N TRP A 268 3.12 -8.52 4.10
CA TRP A 268 3.03 -7.60 5.23
C TRP A 268 3.34 -6.15 4.85
N MET A 269 2.82 -5.22 5.64
CA MET A 269 3.22 -3.82 5.65
C MET A 269 3.11 -3.24 7.06
N CYS A 270 3.83 -2.16 7.33
CA CYS A 270 3.71 -1.46 8.61
C CYS A 270 2.53 -0.48 8.62
N ASP A 271 2.12 -0.11 9.82
CA ASP A 271 0.99 0.80 10.05
C ASP A 271 1.27 2.22 9.55
N ILE A 272 2.53 2.66 9.54
CA ILE A 272 2.95 3.93 8.95
C ILE A 272 2.52 4.00 7.47
N GLY A 273 2.94 3.04 6.66
CA GLY A 273 2.58 3.03 5.25
C GLY A 273 1.09 2.77 5.00
N ARG A 274 0.40 2.15 5.97
CA ARG A 274 -1.01 1.82 5.87
C ARG A 274 -1.93 2.99 6.23
N PHE A 275 -1.57 3.83 7.21
CA PHE A 275 -2.47 4.81 7.80
C PHE A 275 -2.01 6.26 7.62
N ASP A 276 -0.71 6.53 7.45
CA ASP A 276 -0.20 7.90 7.37
C ASP A 276 -0.37 8.55 5.98
N TYR A 277 -1.20 8.01 5.09
CA TYR A 277 -1.42 8.52 3.73
C TYR A 277 -2.38 9.71 3.63
N HIS A 278 -3.09 10.07 4.70
CA HIS A 278 -4.17 11.07 4.66
C HIS A 278 -3.71 12.48 4.25
N TRP A 279 -2.42 12.80 4.42
CA TRP A 279 -1.85 14.06 3.97
C TRP A 279 -1.95 14.26 2.44
N ILE A 280 -2.09 13.16 1.67
CA ILE A 280 -2.19 13.22 0.20
C ILE A 280 -3.41 14.02 -0.25
N GLU A 281 -4.50 13.93 0.49
CA GLU A 281 -5.74 14.66 0.23
C GLU A 281 -6.13 15.56 1.43
N GLY A 282 -5.14 15.99 2.22
CA GLY A 282 -5.33 16.85 3.38
C GLY A 282 -5.39 18.34 3.02
N ASP A 283 -5.76 19.17 3.99
CA ASP A 283 -5.96 20.62 3.82
C ASP A 283 -4.65 21.38 3.56
N ASP A 284 -3.51 20.81 3.92
CA ASP A 284 -2.18 21.42 3.68
C ASP A 284 -1.65 21.21 2.25
N ARG A 285 -2.46 20.67 1.33
CA ARG A 285 -2.06 20.47 -0.07
C ARG A 285 -1.90 21.81 -0.78
N LEU A 286 -0.76 21.96 -1.48
CA LEU A 286 -0.52 23.08 -2.37
C LEU A 286 -1.34 22.92 -3.65
N LEU A 287 -2.20 23.89 -3.90
CA LEU A 287 -3.11 23.89 -5.05
C LEU A 287 -2.63 24.81 -6.18
N ARG A 288 -1.78 25.81 -5.88
CA ARG A 288 -1.30 26.82 -6.81
C ARG A 288 0.14 27.19 -6.51
N ALA A 289 0.83 27.72 -7.52
CA ALA A 289 2.12 28.35 -7.32
C ALA A 289 1.94 29.63 -6.49
N LEU A 290 2.89 29.87 -5.56
CA LEU A 290 2.86 31.03 -4.70
C LEU A 290 4.17 31.82 -4.83
N VAL A 291 4.06 33.14 -4.86
CA VAL A 291 5.21 34.04 -4.89
C VAL A 291 5.06 35.07 -3.77
N ARG A 292 6.13 35.27 -3.01
CA ARG A 292 6.15 36.25 -1.92
C ARG A 292 6.14 37.68 -2.49
N SER A 293 5.27 38.54 -1.95
CA SER A 293 5.22 39.94 -2.27
C SER A 293 6.43 40.68 -1.69
N GLY A 294 7.15 41.46 -2.54
CA GLY A 294 8.39 42.14 -2.15
C GLY A 294 9.61 41.22 -2.06
N ASP A 295 10.76 41.81 -1.73
CA ASP A 295 12.06 41.12 -1.69
C ASP A 295 12.50 40.70 -0.26
N THR A 296 11.65 40.91 0.72
CA THR A 296 11.94 40.60 2.13
C THR A 296 11.15 39.38 2.61
N ALA A 297 11.70 38.67 3.59
CA ALA A 297 11.04 37.52 4.23
C ALA A 297 9.71 37.86 4.94
N GLY A 298 9.35 39.14 5.06
CA GLY A 298 8.12 39.60 5.72
C GLY A 298 6.91 39.82 4.81
N GLY A 299 7.06 39.65 3.49
CA GLY A 299 5.93 39.74 2.55
C GLY A 299 5.00 38.52 2.64
N GLU A 300 3.79 38.62 2.10
CA GLU A 300 2.83 37.52 2.02
C GLU A 300 3.05 36.67 0.76
N LEU A 301 2.84 35.37 0.86
CA LEU A 301 2.77 34.46 -0.27
C LEU A 301 1.44 34.67 -1.00
N GLN A 302 1.51 35.07 -2.27
CA GLN A 302 0.35 35.32 -3.12
C GLN A 302 0.23 34.26 -4.22
N PRO A 303 -0.96 33.73 -4.51
CA PRO A 303 -1.16 32.77 -5.58
C PRO A 303 -0.94 33.46 -6.94
N VAL A 304 -0.22 32.77 -7.81
CA VAL A 304 0.05 33.19 -9.20
C VAL A 304 -0.17 32.01 -10.13
N ASP A 305 -0.28 32.27 -11.43
CA ASP A 305 -0.25 31.21 -12.43
C ASP A 305 1.18 30.67 -12.66
N TRP A 306 1.28 29.54 -13.39
CA TRP A 306 2.56 28.90 -13.64
C TRP A 306 3.53 29.76 -14.49
N HIS A 307 3.01 30.51 -15.47
CA HIS A 307 3.82 31.38 -16.31
C HIS A 307 4.50 32.46 -15.47
N ASP A 308 3.72 33.14 -14.63
CA ASP A 308 4.21 34.17 -13.72
C ASP A 308 5.17 33.60 -12.67
N ALA A 309 4.86 32.41 -12.12
CA ALA A 309 5.72 31.75 -11.16
C ALA A 309 7.11 31.45 -11.73
N LEU A 310 7.17 30.87 -12.93
CA LEU A 310 8.43 30.53 -13.59
C LEU A 310 9.21 31.79 -14.01
N ALA A 311 8.55 32.81 -14.56
CA ALA A 311 9.18 34.08 -14.91
C ALA A 311 9.80 34.75 -13.67
N LYS A 312 9.05 34.88 -12.59
CA LYS A 312 9.56 35.43 -11.30
C LYS A 312 10.66 34.58 -10.68
N THR A 313 10.61 33.26 -10.89
CA THR A 313 11.69 32.36 -10.45
C THR A 313 12.99 32.68 -11.19
N ALA A 314 12.92 32.81 -12.52
CA ALA A 314 14.07 33.15 -13.32
C ALA A 314 14.65 34.54 -12.97
N ASP A 315 13.77 35.56 -12.87
CA ASP A 315 14.18 36.93 -12.52
C ASP A 315 14.89 36.98 -11.14
N ARG A 316 14.34 36.28 -10.14
CA ARG A 316 14.93 36.27 -8.80
C ARG A 316 16.24 35.48 -8.73
N ILE A 317 16.37 34.40 -9.51
CA ILE A 317 17.63 33.66 -9.62
C ILE A 317 18.70 34.56 -10.24
N GLU A 318 18.38 35.24 -11.33
CA GLU A 318 19.31 36.19 -11.97
C GLU A 318 19.72 37.32 -11.04
N ALA A 319 18.78 37.91 -10.30
CA ALA A 319 19.05 38.95 -9.31
C ALA A 319 19.96 38.49 -8.16
N ASN A 320 20.05 37.18 -7.91
CA ASN A 320 20.82 36.58 -6.80
C ASN A 320 22.09 35.84 -7.30
N GLY A 321 22.63 36.21 -8.46
CA GLY A 321 23.90 35.70 -8.95
C GLY A 321 23.77 34.68 -10.09
N GLY A 322 22.58 34.57 -10.66
CA GLY A 322 22.26 33.69 -11.78
C GLY A 322 22.21 32.22 -11.43
N ARG A 323 21.92 31.39 -12.43
CA ARG A 323 21.72 29.95 -12.28
C ARG A 323 22.93 29.21 -11.68
N GLY A 324 24.15 29.66 -11.93
CA GLY A 324 25.37 29.07 -11.35
C GLY A 324 25.54 29.30 -9.84
N ALA A 325 24.85 30.29 -9.26
CA ALA A 325 24.82 30.54 -7.81
C ALA A 325 23.78 29.71 -7.06
N LEU A 326 22.82 29.11 -7.77
CA LEU A 326 21.80 28.27 -7.20
C LEU A 326 22.43 27.00 -6.58
N ARG A 327 21.85 26.50 -5.49
CA ARG A 327 22.20 25.23 -4.85
C ARG A 327 20.94 24.39 -4.68
N PHE A 328 21.10 23.07 -4.66
CA PHE A 328 19.97 22.13 -4.52
C PHE A 328 20.04 21.37 -3.20
N LEU A 329 18.94 21.37 -2.46
CA LEU A 329 18.68 20.46 -1.36
C LEU A 329 17.51 19.54 -1.76
N ILE A 330 17.78 18.26 -1.91
CA ILE A 330 16.85 17.30 -2.49
C ILE A 330 16.44 16.27 -1.43
N SER A 331 15.16 16.05 -1.27
CA SER A 331 14.66 14.93 -0.45
C SER A 331 14.89 13.59 -1.18
N ALA A 332 15.35 12.58 -0.46
CA ALA A 332 15.44 11.22 -0.99
C ALA A 332 14.07 10.54 -1.23
N HIS A 333 12.96 11.30 -1.12
CA HIS A 333 11.65 10.92 -1.64
C HIS A 333 11.53 11.17 -3.16
N ALA A 334 12.46 11.87 -3.75
CA ALA A 334 12.54 12.05 -5.19
C ALA A 334 12.61 10.71 -5.92
N SER A 335 11.87 10.57 -7.02
CA SER A 335 11.91 9.42 -7.91
C SER A 335 13.23 9.39 -8.73
N ILE A 336 13.48 8.28 -9.41
CA ILE A 336 14.61 8.16 -10.34
C ILE A 336 14.53 9.22 -11.44
N GLU A 337 13.35 9.45 -12.00
CA GLU A 337 13.11 10.45 -13.05
C GLU A 337 13.42 11.86 -12.57
N GLU A 338 13.00 12.20 -11.37
CA GLU A 338 13.20 13.52 -10.77
C GLU A 338 14.66 13.77 -10.41
N LEU A 339 15.32 12.80 -9.80
CA LEU A 339 16.75 12.87 -9.54
C LEU A 339 17.55 13.04 -10.81
N PHE A 340 17.24 12.26 -11.84
CA PHE A 340 17.92 12.38 -13.13
C PHE A 340 17.78 13.79 -13.74
N LEU A 341 16.56 14.35 -13.75
CA LEU A 341 16.32 15.69 -14.28
C LEU A 341 17.01 16.77 -13.43
N LEU A 342 17.02 16.64 -12.11
CA LEU A 342 17.76 17.56 -11.23
C LEU A 342 19.27 17.48 -11.46
N GLY A 343 19.81 16.29 -11.72
CA GLY A 343 21.20 16.12 -12.13
C GLY A 343 21.51 16.82 -13.46
N ARG A 344 20.60 16.68 -14.43
CA ARG A 344 20.71 17.39 -15.75
C ARG A 344 20.67 18.91 -15.59
N LEU A 345 19.74 19.41 -14.76
CA LEU A 345 19.66 20.85 -14.46
C LEU A 345 20.92 21.34 -13.75
N GLY A 346 21.40 20.59 -12.75
CA GLY A 346 22.64 20.93 -12.05
C GLY A 346 23.84 21.05 -12.99
N GLY A 347 23.99 20.10 -13.90
CA GLY A 347 25.02 20.13 -14.94
C GLY A 347 24.85 21.31 -15.89
N ALA A 348 23.63 21.57 -16.40
CA ALA A 348 23.34 22.69 -17.31
C ALA A 348 23.52 24.06 -16.65
N PHE A 349 23.34 24.16 -15.35
CA PHE A 349 23.57 25.39 -14.59
C PHE A 349 25.03 25.56 -14.14
N GLY A 350 25.86 24.54 -14.33
CA GLY A 350 27.25 24.56 -13.90
C GLY A 350 27.44 24.55 -12.40
N LEU A 351 26.56 23.81 -11.67
CA LEU A 351 26.68 23.71 -10.23
C LEU A 351 28.00 23.02 -9.84
N PRO A 352 28.68 23.49 -8.79
CA PRO A 352 29.88 22.82 -8.30
C PRO A 352 29.50 21.46 -7.66
N GLU A 353 30.49 20.60 -7.47
CA GLU A 353 30.28 19.25 -6.91
C GLU A 353 29.62 19.29 -5.51
N ASP A 354 29.93 20.29 -4.70
CA ASP A 354 29.32 20.54 -3.38
C ASP A 354 28.02 21.36 -3.46
N GLY A 355 27.54 21.65 -4.67
CA GLY A 355 26.33 22.46 -4.92
C GLY A 355 25.01 21.73 -4.71
N VAL A 356 25.06 20.43 -4.44
CA VAL A 356 23.88 19.58 -4.23
C VAL A 356 24.02 18.77 -2.95
N ALA A 357 22.95 18.72 -2.16
CA ALA A 357 22.83 17.83 -1.01
C ALA A 357 21.54 17.01 -1.10
N VAL A 358 21.62 15.74 -0.70
CA VAL A 358 20.45 14.87 -0.53
C VAL A 358 20.21 14.65 0.95
N SER A 359 18.94 14.76 1.36
CA SER A 359 18.56 14.66 2.76
C SER A 359 17.33 13.78 2.96
N TRP A 360 17.23 13.18 4.12
CA TRP A 360 16.11 12.34 4.54
C TRP A 360 16.02 12.28 6.06
N ARG A 361 14.86 11.87 6.56
CA ARG A 361 14.66 11.64 7.98
C ARG A 361 15.05 10.22 8.38
N VAL A 362 15.72 10.10 9.51
CA VAL A 362 15.94 8.82 10.21
C VAL A 362 15.12 8.82 11.49
N ARG A 363 14.40 7.74 11.74
CA ARG A 363 13.53 7.58 12.89
C ARG A 363 13.62 6.15 13.43
N GLU A 364 13.96 6.01 14.71
CA GLU A 364 13.86 4.72 15.36
C GLU A 364 12.41 4.20 15.32
N LYS A 365 12.28 2.92 15.02
CA LYS A 365 11.01 2.20 14.95
C LYS A 365 11.12 0.95 15.82
N PRO A 366 10.98 1.10 17.14
CA PRO A 366 11.14 -0.02 18.07
C PRO A 366 10.19 -1.16 17.72
N GLN A 367 10.72 -2.36 17.63
CA GLN A 367 9.98 -3.59 17.39
C GLN A 367 10.56 -4.71 18.25
N PRO A 368 9.74 -5.73 18.61
CA PRO A 368 10.22 -6.90 19.31
C PRO A 368 11.45 -7.54 18.64
N ALA A 369 12.34 -8.13 19.43
CA ALA A 369 13.60 -8.70 18.90
C ALA A 369 13.33 -9.75 17.81
N HIS A 370 12.29 -10.56 17.99
CA HIS A 370 11.94 -11.68 17.11
C HIS A 370 11.00 -11.33 15.97
N THR A 371 10.66 -10.05 15.78
CA THR A 371 9.83 -9.61 14.65
C THR A 371 10.46 -10.04 13.33
N LYS A 372 9.72 -10.76 12.49
CA LYS A 372 10.18 -11.19 11.17
C LYS A 372 10.15 -10.06 10.15
N PHE A 373 9.19 -9.16 10.26
CA PHE A 373 9.06 -8.01 9.37
C PHE A 373 9.59 -6.74 10.03
N LYS A 374 10.89 -6.48 9.89
CA LYS A 374 11.52 -5.27 10.44
C LYS A 374 11.24 -4.06 9.57
N VAL A 375 10.84 -2.95 10.20
CA VAL A 375 10.63 -1.67 9.54
C VAL A 375 11.94 -0.87 9.56
N PRO A 376 12.51 -0.51 8.40
CA PRO A 376 13.77 0.23 8.37
C PRO A 376 13.65 1.63 9.02
N PRO A 377 14.75 2.15 9.61
CA PRO A 377 14.74 3.47 10.25
C PRO A 377 14.71 4.63 9.26
N VAL A 378 15.21 4.48 8.04
CA VAL A 378 15.28 5.52 7.01
C VAL A 378 13.88 5.77 6.43
N ASP A 379 13.36 6.98 6.59
CA ASP A 379 12.04 7.41 6.13
C ASP A 379 12.11 7.99 4.70
N ALA A 380 12.75 7.30 3.77
CA ALA A 380 12.83 7.71 2.37
C ALA A 380 12.95 6.49 1.44
N PRO A 381 12.24 6.45 0.29
CA PRO A 381 12.18 5.27 -0.56
C PRO A 381 13.40 5.10 -1.48
N ASN A 382 14.20 6.15 -1.75
CA ASN A 382 15.10 6.19 -2.90
C ASN A 382 16.52 6.69 -2.60
N VAL A 383 17.00 6.50 -1.38
CA VAL A 383 18.40 6.84 -1.01
C VAL A 383 19.39 6.09 -1.92
N ARG A 384 19.12 4.80 -2.19
CA ARG A 384 19.95 3.97 -3.07
C ARG A 384 19.95 4.52 -4.51
N GLY A 385 18.78 4.84 -5.07
CA GLY A 385 18.68 5.39 -6.43
C GLY A 385 19.37 6.74 -6.57
N ALA A 386 19.34 7.60 -5.55
CA ALA A 386 20.10 8.84 -5.54
C ALA A 386 21.61 8.57 -5.61
N GLY A 387 22.14 7.63 -4.84
CA GLY A 387 23.53 7.22 -4.89
C GLY A 387 23.94 6.63 -6.25
N ASP A 388 23.10 5.81 -6.85
CA ASP A 388 23.35 5.21 -8.17
C ASP A 388 23.37 6.27 -9.30
N LEU A 389 22.67 7.39 -9.14
CA LEU A 389 22.70 8.56 -10.04
C LEU A 389 23.82 9.57 -9.72
N GLY A 390 24.72 9.22 -8.78
CA GLY A 390 25.89 10.04 -8.44
C GLY A 390 25.65 11.15 -7.43
N PHE A 391 24.48 11.22 -6.80
CA PHE A 391 24.20 12.18 -5.73
C PHE A 391 24.91 11.80 -4.41
N PRO A 392 25.26 12.79 -3.56
CA PRO A 392 25.91 12.52 -2.29
C PRO A 392 24.91 11.88 -1.29
N THR A 393 25.08 10.59 -1.01
CA THR A 393 24.27 9.83 -0.06
C THR A 393 25.08 9.29 1.11
N ARG A 394 26.17 10.00 1.49
CA ARG A 394 26.97 9.65 2.67
C ARG A 394 26.16 9.83 3.94
N THR A 395 26.41 8.97 4.89
CA THR A 395 25.76 9.00 6.20
C THR A 395 26.75 9.20 7.34
N THR A 396 26.26 9.79 8.39
CA THR A 396 26.93 9.83 9.71
C THR A 396 26.92 8.43 10.35
N SER A 397 27.58 8.29 11.48
CA SER A 397 27.56 7.04 12.28
C SER A 397 26.14 6.67 12.79
N SER A 398 25.23 7.64 12.87
CA SER A 398 23.82 7.42 13.27
C SER A 398 22.90 7.09 12.09
N GLY A 399 23.41 7.02 10.85
CA GLY A 399 22.64 6.79 9.65
C GLY A 399 21.93 8.02 9.07
N GLU A 400 22.09 9.19 9.71
CA GLU A 400 21.59 10.48 9.22
C GLU A 400 22.39 10.92 7.97
N PRO A 401 21.77 11.67 7.02
CA PRO A 401 22.50 12.20 5.87
C PRO A 401 23.62 13.15 6.31
N ASP A 402 24.81 12.98 5.74
CA ASP A 402 25.93 13.88 6.02
C ASP A 402 25.84 15.15 5.15
N THR A 403 25.04 16.08 5.61
CA THR A 403 24.82 17.39 4.98
C THR A 403 25.58 18.53 5.68
N ALA A 404 26.47 18.22 6.64
CA ALA A 404 27.08 19.20 7.52
C ALA A 404 27.88 20.32 6.79
N ALA A 405 28.62 19.98 5.73
CA ALA A 405 29.36 20.96 4.94
C ALA A 405 28.42 21.89 4.17
N PHE A 406 27.39 21.33 3.52
CA PHE A 406 26.37 22.07 2.81
C PHE A 406 25.58 23.00 3.75
N ARG A 407 25.18 22.51 4.91
CA ARG A 407 24.53 23.30 5.94
C ARG A 407 25.37 24.50 6.37
N ARG A 408 26.67 24.30 6.65
CA ARG A 408 27.58 25.41 7.02
C ARG A 408 27.68 26.47 5.92
N SER A 409 27.69 26.09 4.64
CA SER A 409 27.76 27.05 3.54
C SER A 409 26.51 27.93 3.43
N VAL A 410 25.34 27.39 3.75
CA VAL A 410 24.09 28.15 3.81
C VAL A 410 24.04 29.03 5.09
N GLU A 411 24.36 28.49 6.25
CA GLU A 411 24.35 29.22 7.53
C GLU A 411 25.37 30.36 7.59
N SER A 412 26.49 30.24 6.88
CA SER A 412 27.47 31.32 6.75
C SER A 412 27.05 32.42 5.76
N GLY A 413 26.04 32.18 4.93
CA GLY A 413 25.60 33.08 3.87
C GLY A 413 26.49 33.03 2.62
N GLN A 414 27.31 32.00 2.47
CA GLN A 414 28.05 31.72 1.23
C GLN A 414 27.08 31.30 0.11
N VAL A 415 26.07 30.52 0.42
CA VAL A 415 24.96 30.18 -0.49
C VAL A 415 23.89 31.26 -0.40
N LYS A 416 23.59 31.94 -1.52
CA LYS A 416 22.60 33.01 -1.59
C LYS A 416 21.25 32.56 -2.14
N ALA A 417 21.21 31.55 -3.00
CA ALA A 417 20.00 31.02 -3.61
C ALA A 417 19.92 29.51 -3.42
N LEU A 418 18.81 29.04 -2.85
CA LEU A 418 18.57 27.63 -2.57
C LEU A 418 17.25 27.18 -3.19
N PHE A 419 17.31 26.08 -3.94
CA PHE A 419 16.14 25.33 -4.39
C PHE A 419 16.01 24.07 -3.54
N VAL A 420 14.87 23.90 -2.90
CA VAL A 420 14.55 22.70 -2.10
C VAL A 420 13.47 21.91 -2.82
N PHE A 421 13.73 20.63 -3.04
CA PHE A 421 12.76 19.69 -3.60
C PHE A 421 12.37 18.64 -2.54
N ASP A 422 11.12 18.66 -2.11
CA ASP A 422 10.58 17.72 -1.12
C ASP A 422 9.20 17.18 -1.54
N PRO A 423 9.14 16.09 -2.33
CA PRO A 423 7.88 15.49 -2.79
C PRO A 423 7.23 14.55 -1.76
N GLY A 424 7.81 14.42 -0.58
CA GLY A 424 7.36 13.51 0.49
C GLY A 424 6.36 14.13 1.47
N PRO A 425 5.96 13.37 2.49
CA PRO A 425 5.16 13.87 3.59
C PRO A 425 5.93 14.90 4.43
N ALA A 426 5.23 15.72 5.21
CA ALA A 426 5.84 16.74 6.04
C ALA A 426 6.97 16.18 6.92
N GLY A 427 8.13 16.81 6.89
CA GLY A 427 9.33 16.41 7.64
C GLY A 427 10.09 15.22 7.08
N SER A 428 9.72 14.71 5.90
CA SER A 428 10.42 13.59 5.24
C SER A 428 11.85 13.92 4.83
N ILE A 429 12.11 15.17 4.50
CA ILE A 429 13.46 15.67 4.16
C ILE A 429 14.41 15.77 5.38
N GLY A 430 13.90 15.56 6.59
CA GLY A 430 14.66 15.71 7.84
C GLY A 430 14.58 17.11 8.44
N ASP A 431 15.57 17.46 9.29
CA ASP A 431 15.63 18.80 9.92
C ASP A 431 16.08 19.85 8.90
N VAL A 432 15.19 20.80 8.61
CA VAL A 432 15.43 21.97 7.74
C VAL A 432 15.24 23.30 8.48
N SER A 433 15.20 23.29 9.81
CA SER A 433 15.10 24.50 10.65
C SER A 433 16.20 25.50 10.34
N TRP A 434 17.40 25.03 10.07
CA TRP A 434 18.56 25.85 9.67
C TRP A 434 18.35 26.58 8.32
N VAL A 435 17.62 26.02 7.36
CA VAL A 435 17.26 26.71 6.10
C VAL A 435 16.30 27.87 6.40
N ILE A 436 15.27 27.59 7.21
CA ILE A 436 14.29 28.59 7.61
C ILE A 436 14.97 29.76 8.34
N GLU A 437 15.88 29.45 9.25
CA GLU A 437 16.63 30.46 10.02
C GLU A 437 17.58 31.27 9.15
N ALA A 438 18.29 30.63 8.21
CA ALA A 438 19.14 31.30 7.25
C ALA A 438 18.33 32.27 6.35
N ARG A 439 17.11 31.88 5.96
CA ARG A 439 16.22 32.77 5.18
C ARG A 439 15.71 33.94 6.03
N LYS A 440 15.26 33.71 7.26
CA LYS A 440 14.76 34.75 8.16
C LYS A 440 15.85 35.75 8.53
N SER A 441 17.08 35.28 8.74
CA SER A 441 18.22 36.16 9.08
C SER A 441 18.83 36.88 7.89
N GLY A 442 18.35 36.65 6.67
CA GLY A 442 18.85 37.25 5.43
C GLY A 442 20.19 36.70 4.93
N LYS A 443 20.73 35.66 5.55
CA LYS A 443 21.93 34.95 5.07
C LYS A 443 21.65 34.24 3.74
N LEU A 444 20.48 33.63 3.62
CA LEU A 444 19.92 33.09 2.38
C LEU A 444 19.00 34.14 1.76
N ALA A 445 19.38 34.67 0.61
CA ALA A 445 18.66 35.75 -0.06
C ALA A 445 17.43 35.25 -0.83
N LEU A 446 17.48 34.03 -1.39
CA LEU A 446 16.41 33.42 -2.17
C LEU A 446 16.19 31.96 -1.75
N LEU A 447 14.96 31.65 -1.36
CA LEU A 447 14.50 30.29 -1.07
C LEU A 447 13.35 29.91 -1.99
N ILE A 448 13.56 28.90 -2.82
CA ILE A 448 12.54 28.28 -3.69
C ILE A 448 12.24 26.90 -3.16
N VAL A 449 10.98 26.58 -2.96
CA VAL A 449 10.55 25.25 -2.49
C VAL A 449 9.57 24.63 -3.48
N GLN A 450 9.86 23.44 -3.94
CA GLN A 450 8.94 22.62 -4.73
C GLN A 450 8.53 21.41 -3.91
N GLY A 451 7.23 21.16 -3.84
CA GLY A 451 6.68 20.01 -3.15
C GLY A 451 5.15 20.07 -3.05
N PRO A 452 4.51 19.04 -2.46
CA PRO A 452 3.06 18.94 -2.41
C PRO A 452 2.40 19.67 -1.23
N LEU A 453 3.15 20.09 -0.20
CA LEU A 453 2.58 20.52 1.08
C LEU A 453 3.00 21.93 1.51
N MET A 454 2.06 22.61 2.18
CA MET A 454 2.31 23.86 2.91
C MET A 454 2.92 23.53 4.29
N THR A 455 4.23 23.46 4.36
CA THR A 455 5.01 23.23 5.59
C THR A 455 5.60 24.55 6.12
N ASP A 456 6.27 24.53 7.26
CA ASP A 456 6.99 25.70 7.76
C ASP A 456 8.13 26.14 6.82
N LEU A 457 8.78 25.19 6.17
CA LEU A 457 9.76 25.46 5.12
C LEU A 457 9.12 26.20 3.94
N THR A 458 7.98 25.72 3.47
CA THR A 458 7.23 26.32 2.36
C THR A 458 6.73 27.72 2.72
N ARG A 459 6.25 27.91 3.95
CA ARG A 459 5.86 29.24 4.48
C ARG A 459 7.02 30.23 4.54
N ALA A 460 8.25 29.76 4.72
CA ALA A 460 9.44 30.62 4.74
C ALA A 460 9.98 30.93 3.33
N ALA A 461 9.55 30.23 2.30
CA ALA A 461 10.02 30.36 0.94
C ALA A 461 9.61 31.70 0.28
N ASP A 462 10.35 32.12 -0.72
CA ASP A 462 10.02 33.25 -1.59
C ASP A 462 9.15 32.82 -2.76
N ILE A 463 9.38 31.60 -3.25
CA ILE A 463 8.64 30.99 -4.33
C ILE A 463 8.29 29.54 -3.94
N VAL A 464 7.05 29.18 -4.16
CA VAL A 464 6.52 27.85 -3.87
C VAL A 464 5.93 27.29 -5.15
N LEU A 465 6.41 26.12 -5.57
CA LEU A 465 5.98 25.42 -6.77
C LEU A 465 5.23 24.15 -6.35
N PRO A 466 3.92 24.03 -6.67
CA PRO A 466 3.13 22.88 -6.26
C PRO A 466 3.49 21.64 -7.10
N GLY A 467 3.97 20.60 -6.43
CA GLY A 467 4.35 19.32 -7.03
C GLY A 467 3.36 18.19 -6.72
N ALA A 468 3.62 17.03 -7.31
CA ALA A 468 2.85 15.81 -7.15
C ALA A 468 3.45 14.88 -6.09
N CYS A 469 2.60 14.19 -5.32
CA CYS A 469 3.04 13.11 -4.44
C CYS A 469 3.19 11.79 -5.21
N SER A 470 3.72 10.74 -4.55
CA SER A 470 3.99 9.44 -5.17
C SER A 470 2.76 8.74 -5.77
N TYR A 471 1.56 9.02 -5.28
CA TYR A 471 0.30 8.46 -5.82
C TYR A 471 -0.30 9.30 -6.97
N GLU A 472 0.29 10.45 -7.29
CA GLU A 472 -0.20 11.37 -8.32
C GLU A 472 0.66 11.36 -9.59
N LYS A 473 1.66 10.50 -9.66
CA LYS A 473 2.60 10.37 -10.79
C LYS A 473 3.03 8.93 -11.02
N ASP A 474 3.40 8.59 -12.24
CA ASP A 474 4.12 7.36 -12.56
C ASP A 474 5.60 7.57 -12.27
N ALA A 475 6.14 6.88 -11.29
CA ALA A 475 7.48 7.08 -10.78
C ALA A 475 8.22 5.77 -10.47
N ALA A 476 9.53 5.76 -10.68
CA ALA A 476 10.40 4.63 -10.38
C ALA A 476 11.27 4.93 -9.14
N TYR A 477 11.47 3.90 -8.31
CA TYR A 477 12.28 3.97 -7.09
C TYR A 477 13.18 2.75 -6.98
N VAL A 478 14.33 2.90 -6.34
CA VAL A 478 15.23 1.79 -6.02
C VAL A 478 15.31 1.65 -4.50
N ASN A 479 14.83 0.52 -4.00
CA ASN A 479 14.81 0.27 -2.57
C ASN A 479 16.22 -0.05 -2.01
N TYR A 480 16.34 -0.17 -0.68
CA TYR A 480 17.62 -0.45 0.00
C TYR A 480 18.28 -1.77 -0.44
N GLN A 481 17.53 -2.71 -1.01
CA GLN A 481 18.05 -3.97 -1.57
C GLN A 481 18.57 -3.82 -3.00
N GLY A 482 18.48 -2.63 -3.60
CA GLY A 482 18.83 -2.40 -5.01
C GLY A 482 17.75 -2.87 -6.00
N ARG A 483 16.50 -3.03 -5.56
CA ARG A 483 15.40 -3.42 -6.44
C ARG A 483 14.70 -2.21 -7.03
N LEU A 484 14.62 -2.17 -8.34
CA LEU A 484 13.83 -1.20 -9.08
C LEU A 484 12.35 -1.54 -8.98
N GLN A 485 11.54 -0.54 -8.60
CA GLN A 485 10.11 -0.70 -8.35
C GLN A 485 9.31 0.45 -8.98
N ALA A 486 8.10 0.14 -9.46
CA ALA A 486 7.18 1.10 -10.05
C ALA A 486 6.09 1.52 -9.06
N ALA A 487 5.88 2.83 -8.93
CA ALA A 487 4.73 3.44 -8.28
C ALA A 487 3.79 3.99 -9.36
N ALA A 488 2.65 3.34 -9.59
CA ALA A 488 1.71 3.81 -10.60
C ALA A 488 0.85 4.96 -10.07
N LYS A 489 0.53 5.87 -10.97
CA LYS A 489 -0.38 7.00 -10.72
C LYS A 489 -1.77 6.49 -10.38
N ALA A 490 -2.24 6.85 -9.21
CA ALA A 490 -3.58 6.50 -8.70
C ALA A 490 -4.52 7.70 -8.69
N LEU A 491 -4.01 8.90 -8.46
CA LEU A 491 -4.75 10.14 -8.30
C LEU A 491 -4.30 11.19 -9.32
N THR A 492 -5.14 12.15 -9.58
CA THR A 492 -4.73 13.39 -10.28
C THR A 492 -4.29 14.39 -9.21
N ALA A 493 -3.18 15.07 -9.44
CA ALA A 493 -2.72 16.13 -8.57
C ALA A 493 -3.79 17.24 -8.45
N PRO A 494 -4.00 17.81 -7.26
CA PRO A 494 -5.07 18.78 -7.03
C PRO A 494 -4.73 20.17 -7.55
N GLY A 495 -5.76 20.94 -7.94
CA GLY A 495 -5.60 22.32 -8.41
C GLY A 495 -4.72 22.42 -9.65
N ASP A 496 -3.75 23.33 -9.60
CA ASP A 496 -2.76 23.58 -10.67
C ASP A 496 -1.43 22.81 -10.44
N ALA A 497 -1.37 21.89 -9.44
CA ALA A 497 -0.17 21.09 -9.18
C ALA A 497 0.18 20.21 -10.39
N GLN A 498 1.46 20.12 -10.70
CA GLN A 498 1.97 19.37 -11.86
C GLN A 498 2.86 18.22 -11.42
N GLU A 499 3.00 17.22 -12.28
CA GLU A 499 4.02 16.19 -12.09
C GLU A 499 5.41 16.84 -12.13
N ASP A 500 6.26 16.48 -11.18
CA ASP A 500 7.52 17.21 -10.94
C ASP A 500 8.47 17.22 -12.14
N TRP A 501 8.44 16.18 -13.00
CA TRP A 501 9.21 16.17 -14.23
C TRP A 501 8.84 17.31 -15.16
N GLN A 502 7.56 17.69 -15.25
CA GLN A 502 7.09 18.83 -16.04
C GLN A 502 7.60 20.15 -15.47
N VAL A 503 7.55 20.28 -14.14
CA VAL A 503 8.05 21.46 -13.44
C VAL A 503 9.54 21.66 -13.73
N PHE A 504 10.35 20.59 -13.67
CA PHE A 504 11.80 20.68 -13.96
C PHE A 504 12.10 21.01 -15.42
N VAL A 505 11.37 20.45 -16.36
CA VAL A 505 11.50 20.77 -17.78
C VAL A 505 11.18 22.26 -18.01
N ASN A 506 10.07 22.74 -17.45
CA ASN A 506 9.65 24.14 -17.61
C ASN A 506 10.60 25.12 -16.88
N LEU A 507 11.08 24.75 -15.68
CA LEU A 507 12.08 25.53 -14.96
C LEU A 507 13.40 25.61 -15.73
N GLY A 508 13.84 24.49 -16.30
CA GLY A 508 15.01 24.45 -17.17
C GLY A 508 14.87 25.43 -18.34
N LEU A 509 13.75 25.36 -19.04
CA LEU A 509 13.46 26.25 -20.16
C LEU A 509 13.48 27.74 -19.75
N ALA A 510 12.83 28.08 -18.64
CA ALA A 510 12.81 29.44 -18.09
C ALA A 510 14.20 29.97 -17.73
N LEU A 511 15.14 29.08 -17.36
CA LEU A 511 16.52 29.39 -17.01
C LEU A 511 17.53 29.17 -18.17
N GLY A 512 17.02 28.95 -19.38
CA GLY A 512 17.86 28.78 -20.58
C GLY A 512 18.57 27.43 -20.67
N ALA A 513 18.05 26.39 -20.01
CA ALA A 513 18.49 25.01 -20.16
C ALA A 513 17.37 24.19 -20.81
N THR A 514 17.61 23.66 -21.99
CA THR A 514 16.60 22.85 -22.69
C THR A 514 16.69 21.40 -22.23
N LEU A 515 15.61 20.91 -21.65
CA LEU A 515 15.39 19.50 -21.34
C LEU A 515 14.26 18.99 -22.26
N ASP A 516 14.61 18.18 -23.25
CA ASP A 516 13.67 17.74 -24.30
C ASP A 516 12.94 16.46 -23.88
N TYR A 517 12.07 16.57 -22.85
CA TYR A 517 11.25 15.47 -22.36
C TYR A 517 9.76 15.81 -22.45
N THR A 518 8.98 14.84 -22.94
CA THR A 518 7.53 14.97 -23.13
C THR A 518 6.70 14.06 -22.20
N SER A 519 7.38 13.18 -21.45
CA SER A 519 6.74 12.29 -20.49
C SER A 519 7.76 11.71 -19.51
N SER A 520 7.30 11.22 -18.35
CA SER A 520 8.14 10.47 -17.40
C SER A 520 8.72 9.19 -18.04
N ALA A 521 8.00 8.58 -18.98
CA ALA A 521 8.50 7.42 -19.75
C ALA A 521 9.70 7.78 -20.63
N HIS A 522 9.70 8.96 -21.24
CA HIS A 522 10.85 9.46 -22.02
C HIS A 522 12.07 9.67 -21.12
N VAL A 523 11.87 10.23 -19.92
CA VAL A 523 12.95 10.36 -18.92
C VAL A 523 13.50 8.99 -18.54
N ARG A 524 12.64 8.01 -18.25
CA ARG A 524 13.05 6.63 -17.90
C ARG A 524 13.88 5.97 -19.00
N ALA A 525 13.50 6.18 -20.26
CA ALA A 525 14.26 5.63 -21.40
C ALA A 525 15.69 6.18 -21.44
N ASP A 526 15.89 7.45 -21.13
CA ASP A 526 17.20 8.07 -21.06
C ASP A 526 18.02 7.57 -19.86
N VAL A 527 17.39 7.45 -18.68
CA VAL A 527 18.04 6.84 -17.50
C VAL A 527 18.48 5.42 -17.81
N ALA A 528 17.60 4.61 -18.43
CA ALA A 528 17.92 3.23 -18.80
C ALA A 528 19.10 3.14 -19.77
N ARG A 529 19.21 4.10 -20.71
CA ARG A 529 20.33 4.17 -21.64
C ARG A 529 21.64 4.53 -20.93
N GLU A 530 21.63 5.45 -19.99
CA GLU A 530 22.83 5.90 -19.29
C GLU A 530 23.31 4.92 -18.22
N LEU A 531 22.37 4.34 -17.50
CA LEU A 531 22.67 3.35 -16.47
C LEU A 531 22.59 1.89 -16.95
N GLY A 532 22.48 1.67 -18.26
CA GLY A 532 22.25 0.32 -18.85
C GLY A 532 23.33 -0.72 -18.55
N GLY A 533 24.50 -0.29 -18.05
CA GLY A 533 25.54 -1.19 -17.52
C GLY A 533 25.26 -1.72 -16.10
N ASN A 534 24.29 -1.15 -15.39
CA ASN A 534 23.87 -1.56 -14.06
C ASN A 534 22.64 -2.48 -14.13
N GLU A 535 22.78 -3.71 -13.62
CA GLU A 535 21.72 -4.73 -13.64
C GLU A 535 20.40 -4.25 -13.03
N THR A 536 20.43 -3.35 -12.03
CA THR A 536 19.26 -2.78 -11.38
C THR A 536 18.35 -2.06 -12.38
N TYR A 537 18.91 -1.39 -13.39
CA TYR A 537 18.18 -0.52 -14.31
C TYR A 537 17.83 -1.18 -15.65
N LYS A 538 18.19 -2.43 -15.87
CA LYS A 538 17.92 -3.15 -17.13
C LYS A 538 16.45 -3.20 -17.55
N GLY A 539 15.53 -3.10 -16.63
CA GLY A 539 14.09 -3.13 -16.91
C GLY A 539 13.38 -1.80 -16.77
N LEU A 540 14.13 -0.69 -16.63
CA LEU A 540 13.53 0.61 -16.30
C LEU A 540 12.60 1.14 -17.40
N SER A 541 12.98 1.00 -18.68
CA SER A 541 12.14 1.41 -19.81
C SER A 541 10.86 0.59 -19.95
N ASP A 542 10.88 -0.65 -19.47
CA ASP A 542 9.79 -1.62 -19.61
C ASP A 542 8.96 -1.77 -18.33
N LEU A 543 9.18 -0.91 -17.34
CA LEU A 543 8.42 -0.93 -16.09
C LEU A 543 6.92 -0.80 -16.37
N ALA A 544 6.16 -1.78 -15.89
CA ALA A 544 4.71 -1.73 -15.92
C ALA A 544 4.18 -1.02 -14.68
N PHE A 545 3.42 0.03 -14.87
CA PHE A 545 2.85 0.86 -13.81
C PHE A 545 1.46 0.39 -13.34
N ALA A 546 0.82 -0.49 -14.04
CA ALA A 546 -0.41 -1.14 -13.61
C ALA A 546 -0.26 -2.64 -13.86
N ARG A 547 -0.03 -3.42 -12.82
CA ARG A 547 0.00 -4.87 -12.95
C ARG A 547 -1.21 -5.47 -12.24
N PRO A 548 -1.96 -6.35 -12.92
CA PRO A 548 -2.96 -7.13 -12.22
C PRO A 548 -2.27 -7.95 -11.13
N LEU A 549 -2.88 -8.02 -9.96
CA LEU A 549 -2.42 -8.87 -8.88
C LEU A 549 -2.37 -10.33 -9.37
N PRO A 550 -1.34 -11.10 -8.97
CA PRO A 550 -1.31 -12.52 -9.29
C PRO A 550 -2.59 -13.18 -8.77
N ALA A 551 -3.33 -13.84 -9.64
CA ALA A 551 -4.60 -14.50 -9.34
C ALA A 551 -4.50 -15.63 -8.30
N LYS A 552 -3.29 -15.95 -7.83
CA LYS A 552 -3.01 -17.10 -6.98
C LYS A 552 -3.25 -16.89 -5.48
N HIS A 553 -3.38 -15.65 -5.02
CA HIS A 553 -3.57 -15.32 -3.60
C HIS A 553 -4.96 -14.70 -3.41
N TRP A 554 -5.95 -15.52 -3.36
CA TRP A 554 -7.34 -15.12 -3.24
C TRP A 554 -7.70 -14.42 -1.90
N LEU A 555 -6.80 -14.37 -0.94
CA LEU A 555 -6.87 -13.48 0.20
C LEU A 555 -6.63 -12.02 -0.17
N GLN A 556 -6.06 -11.79 -1.33
CA GLN A 556 -5.90 -10.47 -1.94
C GLN A 556 -6.73 -10.47 -3.22
N ALA A 557 -7.70 -9.59 -3.32
CA ALA A 557 -8.42 -9.46 -4.57
C ALA A 557 -7.48 -9.12 -5.68
N SER A 558 -7.55 -9.89 -6.74
CA SER A 558 -6.70 -9.72 -7.91
C SER A 558 -7.03 -8.44 -8.67
N ASN A 559 -8.28 -8.04 -8.71
CA ASN A 559 -8.73 -6.80 -9.31
C ASN A 559 -10.06 -6.39 -8.65
N PRO A 560 -10.21 -5.19 -8.09
CA PRO A 560 -11.47 -4.76 -7.48
C PRO A 560 -12.64 -4.77 -8.43
N SER A 561 -12.43 -4.46 -9.72
CA SER A 561 -13.49 -4.50 -10.73
C SER A 561 -13.95 -5.92 -11.03
N GLU A 562 -13.13 -6.92 -10.80
CA GLU A 562 -13.49 -8.32 -10.95
C GLU A 562 -14.30 -8.83 -9.76
N ARG A 563 -14.12 -8.26 -8.57
CA ARG A 563 -14.91 -8.62 -7.37
C ARG A 563 -16.41 -8.32 -7.50
N TRP A 564 -16.79 -7.44 -8.43
CA TRP A 564 -18.19 -7.00 -8.60
C TRP A 564 -18.89 -7.61 -9.79
N LYS A 565 -18.18 -8.41 -10.55
CA LYS A 565 -18.81 -9.28 -11.54
C LYS A 565 -19.41 -10.48 -10.82
N TRP A 566 -20.55 -10.96 -11.25
CA TRP A 566 -21.14 -12.21 -10.74
C TRP A 566 -20.14 -13.36 -10.69
N ASP A 567 -19.22 -13.40 -11.64
CA ASP A 567 -18.11 -14.35 -11.72
C ASP A 567 -17.16 -14.27 -10.53
N VAL A 568 -17.14 -13.19 -9.78
CA VAL A 568 -16.23 -12.96 -8.65
C VAL A 568 -16.69 -13.65 -7.38
N MET A 569 -17.97 -13.85 -7.18
CA MET A 569 -18.48 -14.73 -6.12
C MET A 569 -18.04 -16.19 -6.36
N PHE A 570 -17.57 -16.48 -7.57
CA PHE A 570 -17.09 -17.77 -8.04
C PHE A 570 -15.61 -17.74 -8.46
N GLN A 571 -14.86 -16.76 -8.00
CA GLN A 571 -13.53 -16.38 -8.49
C GLN A 571 -12.50 -17.51 -8.52
N ASP A 572 -12.79 -18.58 -7.94
CA ASP A 572 -11.93 -19.73 -7.96
C ASP A 572 -12.67 -21.01 -8.29
N LEU A 573 -13.91 -20.93 -8.64
CA LEU A 573 -14.46 -22.03 -9.41
C LEU A 573 -13.70 -22.01 -10.75
N PRO A 574 -13.17 -23.15 -11.22
CA PRO A 574 -12.72 -23.23 -12.59
C PRO A 574 -13.81 -22.55 -13.39
N PRO A 575 -13.47 -21.69 -14.39
CA PRO A 575 -14.51 -21.08 -15.19
C PRO A 575 -15.44 -22.22 -15.51
N VAL A 576 -16.56 -22.29 -14.79
CA VAL A 576 -17.66 -23.06 -15.27
C VAL A 576 -17.81 -22.40 -16.61
N LYS A 577 -17.35 -23.07 -17.65
CA LYS A 577 -17.85 -22.80 -18.96
C LYS A 577 -19.34 -22.90 -18.72
N PHE A 578 -19.97 -21.76 -18.46
CA PHE A 578 -21.35 -21.59 -18.83
C PHE A 578 -21.31 -21.76 -20.35
N GLU A 579 -21.32 -23.02 -20.75
CA GLU A 579 -21.77 -23.43 -22.08
C GLU A 579 -23.25 -23.06 -22.09
N GLY A 580 -23.50 -21.80 -22.39
CA GLY A 580 -24.76 -21.16 -22.24
C GLY A 580 -24.61 -19.96 -21.29
N ARG A 581 -23.75 -18.99 -21.63
CA ARG A 581 -24.07 -17.61 -21.37
C ARG A 581 -25.48 -17.42 -21.92
N VAL A 582 -26.45 -17.36 -21.01
CA VAL A 582 -27.76 -16.89 -21.38
C VAL A 582 -27.51 -15.52 -21.97
N ASP A 583 -27.57 -15.41 -23.28
CA ASP A 583 -27.51 -14.10 -23.94
C ASP A 583 -28.54 -13.24 -23.24
N PRO A 584 -28.15 -12.08 -22.63
CA PRO A 584 -29.12 -11.21 -21.98
C PRO A 584 -30.31 -10.85 -22.89
N SER A 585 -30.14 -10.91 -24.22
CA SER A 585 -31.19 -10.74 -25.19
C SER A 585 -32.15 -11.94 -25.26
N SER A 586 -31.77 -13.11 -24.75
CA SER A 586 -32.59 -14.31 -24.71
C SER A 586 -33.44 -14.46 -23.45
N ILE A 587 -33.24 -13.61 -22.45
CA ILE A 587 -34.08 -13.56 -21.25
C ILE A 587 -35.40 -12.87 -21.64
N PRO A 588 -36.55 -13.56 -21.53
CA PRO A 588 -37.82 -12.91 -21.83
C PRO A 588 -37.98 -11.64 -21.01
N VAL A 589 -38.22 -10.51 -21.63
CA VAL A 589 -38.37 -9.20 -20.98
C VAL A 589 -39.42 -9.20 -19.86
N GLN A 590 -40.36 -10.15 -19.88
CA GLN A 590 -41.36 -10.37 -18.80
C GLN A 590 -40.76 -10.88 -17.48
N ALA A 591 -39.56 -11.50 -17.49
CA ALA A 591 -38.91 -11.97 -16.26
C ALA A 591 -38.25 -10.86 -15.44
N ILE A 592 -38.09 -9.66 -16.01
CA ILE A 592 -37.41 -8.51 -15.38
C ILE A 592 -38.40 -7.45 -14.87
N ARG A 593 -39.70 -7.63 -15.07
CA ARG A 593 -40.69 -6.75 -14.47
C ARG A 593 -40.83 -7.03 -12.97
N LEU A 594 -40.10 -6.26 -12.17
CA LEU A 594 -40.43 -6.06 -10.77
C LEU A 594 -41.91 -5.60 -10.71
N GLN A 595 -42.80 -6.44 -10.20
CA GLN A 595 -44.15 -5.97 -9.85
C GLN A 595 -43.96 -4.84 -8.83
N LYS A 596 -44.48 -3.65 -9.15
CA LYS A 596 -44.70 -2.64 -8.14
C LYS A 596 -45.58 -3.28 -7.07
N ILE A 597 -45.05 -3.37 -5.88
CA ILE A 597 -45.83 -3.60 -4.69
C ILE A 597 -46.48 -2.27 -4.38
N ASP A 598 -47.79 -2.18 -4.60
CA ASP A 598 -48.61 -1.05 -4.18
C ASP A 598 -48.65 -0.99 -2.65
#